data_93f86abd1c772eef1b7df115ca18b539
#
_entry.id   93f86abd1c772eef1b7df115ca18b539
#
_cell.length_a   1.000
_cell.length_b   1.000
_cell.length_c   1.000
_cell.angle_alpha   90.00
_cell.angle_beta   90.00
_cell.angle_gamma   90.00
#
_symmetry.space_group_name_H-M   'P 1'
#
loop_
_entity.id
_entity.type
_entity.pdbx_description
1 polymer ?
#
loop_
_entity_poly.entity_id
_entity_poly.type
_entity_poly.pdbx_seq_one_letter_code
_entity_poly.pdbx_strand_id
1 'polypeptide(L)'
;MRVGFDARWYNKFGVGSYIAGLLPALIRAGCELVVYIDPRNPVAVLDKLSVQTVTVSSGKYSPLASLEFRRLEERDKLDLFHCPFYAAPLLKCSVVVTIHDLIPFLFPIYFWPKQKLVQAGYRTVARRAAHLIADSHRTALDVQRILGVASERISTVHLAADRHIFHPSGGEDEEMLLQERYRIRKPFVVVASARNWRTKNLSSALLALEIARREPGVEFQTVVYGHSKSGTLPGDEGAGSLNLHHLGYVDAKDLAALFRHAHAFVMPSLYEGFGLPLVEAMSCGCPVITSDRGSLPEIAGAGAQCFDPFDMHAMANALVALLRSPDELQQKRSEALRRAADFSWDKAALETISVYHHVNRSISQPAN
;
A
#
# COMPACT_ATOMS: atom_id res chain seq x y z
N MET A 1 5.88 -26.76 9.76
CA MET A 1 5.22 -25.66 10.55
C MET A 1 3.99 -25.25 9.81
N ARG A 2 2.85 -25.45 10.42
CA ARG A 2 1.53 -25.19 9.82
C ARG A 2 1.02 -23.82 10.25
N VAL A 3 0.86 -22.90 9.29
CA VAL A 3 0.54 -21.50 9.56
C VAL A 3 -0.89 -21.17 9.13
N GLY A 4 -1.69 -20.66 10.06
CA GLY A 4 -2.98 -20.05 9.73
C GLY A 4 -2.79 -18.65 9.19
N PHE A 5 -3.44 -18.29 8.08
CA PHE A 5 -3.38 -16.95 7.50
C PHE A 5 -4.77 -16.34 7.38
N ASP A 6 -4.98 -15.15 7.97
CA ASP A 6 -6.28 -14.45 7.92
C ASP A 6 -6.45 -13.66 6.62
N ALA A 7 -7.07 -14.25 5.62
CA ALA A 7 -7.36 -13.59 4.34
C ALA A 7 -8.76 -12.95 4.28
N ARG A 8 -9.50 -12.84 5.40
CA ARG A 8 -10.84 -12.20 5.43
C ARG A 8 -10.81 -10.73 5.01
N TRP A 9 -9.63 -10.09 5.04
CA TRP A 9 -9.41 -8.70 4.64
C TRP A 9 -9.10 -8.51 3.15
N TYR A 10 -9.09 -9.59 2.37
CA TYR A 10 -8.97 -9.53 0.92
C TYR A 10 -10.03 -8.59 0.33
N ASN A 11 -9.72 -7.89 -0.75
CA ASN A 11 -10.57 -6.86 -1.37
C ASN A 11 -10.85 -5.60 -0.47
N LYS A 12 -10.04 -5.36 0.55
CA LYS A 12 -10.14 -4.16 1.41
C LYS A 12 -8.89 -3.29 1.28
N PHE A 13 -8.93 -2.31 0.37
CA PHE A 13 -7.85 -1.32 0.19
C PHE A 13 -6.43 -1.92 0.17
N GLY A 14 -5.43 -1.21 0.72
CA GLY A 14 -4.04 -1.64 0.77
C GLY A 14 -3.81 -3.02 1.45
N VAL A 15 -4.60 -3.38 2.46
CA VAL A 15 -4.54 -4.72 3.09
C VAL A 15 -4.91 -5.82 2.09
N GLY A 16 -5.87 -5.55 1.20
CA GLY A 16 -6.23 -6.48 0.13
C GLY A 16 -5.08 -6.70 -0.86
N SER A 17 -4.41 -5.63 -1.25
CA SER A 17 -3.23 -5.71 -2.13
C SER A 17 -2.07 -6.47 -1.46
N TYR A 18 -1.85 -6.25 -0.16
CA TYR A 18 -0.89 -7.02 0.64
C TYR A 18 -1.20 -8.52 0.61
N ILE A 19 -2.44 -8.91 0.90
CA ILE A 19 -2.85 -10.33 0.89
C ILE A 19 -2.72 -10.91 -0.52
N ALA A 20 -3.14 -10.17 -1.55
CA ALA A 20 -3.07 -10.60 -2.95
C ALA A 20 -1.65 -10.85 -3.42
N GLY A 21 -0.69 -10.07 -2.93
CA GLY A 21 0.71 -10.22 -3.30
C GLY A 21 1.47 -11.25 -2.45
N LEU A 22 1.33 -11.16 -1.12
CA LEU A 22 2.11 -12.01 -0.20
C LEU A 22 1.63 -13.47 -0.19
N LEU A 23 0.31 -13.71 -0.18
CA LEU A 23 -0.23 -15.05 -0.02
C LEU A 23 0.21 -16.03 -1.13
N PRO A 24 0.11 -15.68 -2.44
CA PRO A 24 0.66 -16.54 -3.49
C PRO A 24 2.16 -16.77 -3.37
N ALA A 25 2.90 -15.76 -2.93
CA ALA A 25 4.35 -15.87 -2.78
C ALA A 25 4.74 -16.80 -1.62
N LEU A 26 4.02 -16.77 -0.49
CA LEU A 26 4.21 -17.73 0.61
C LEU A 26 3.93 -19.17 0.16
N ILE A 27 2.89 -19.37 -0.64
CA ILE A 27 2.56 -20.71 -1.19
C ILE A 27 3.66 -21.20 -2.14
N ARG A 28 4.14 -20.34 -3.06
CA ARG A 28 5.27 -20.68 -3.94
C ARG A 28 6.54 -20.99 -3.19
N ALA A 29 6.78 -20.31 -2.07
CA ALA A 29 7.93 -20.57 -1.20
C ALA A 29 7.79 -21.83 -0.35
N GLY A 30 6.72 -22.61 -0.51
CA GLY A 30 6.49 -23.88 0.17
C GLY A 30 6.00 -23.76 1.63
N CYS A 31 5.43 -22.60 2.00
CA CYS A 31 4.84 -22.44 3.32
C CYS A 31 3.56 -23.29 3.43
N GLU A 32 3.45 -24.13 4.46
CA GLU A 32 2.24 -24.90 4.74
C GLU A 32 1.17 -24.00 5.36
N LEU A 33 0.21 -23.58 4.53
CA LEU A 33 -0.81 -22.61 4.90
C LEU A 33 -2.20 -23.23 5.05
N VAL A 34 -2.94 -22.74 6.05
CA VAL A 34 -4.40 -22.81 6.14
C VAL A 34 -4.95 -21.40 6.03
N VAL A 35 -5.69 -21.11 4.96
CA VAL A 35 -6.14 -19.76 4.64
C VAL A 35 -7.58 -19.56 5.07
N TYR A 36 -7.81 -18.61 5.97
CA TYR A 36 -9.14 -18.29 6.51
C TYR A 36 -9.79 -17.16 5.72
N ILE A 37 -10.95 -17.42 5.12
CA ILE A 37 -11.66 -16.52 4.22
C ILE A 37 -13.04 -16.10 4.77
N ASP A 38 -13.50 -14.92 4.37
CA ASP A 38 -14.89 -14.47 4.57
C ASP A 38 -15.72 -14.89 3.34
N PRO A 39 -16.77 -15.69 3.45
CA PRO A 39 -17.56 -16.16 2.33
C PRO A 39 -18.20 -15.02 1.52
N ARG A 40 -18.35 -13.85 2.14
CA ARG A 40 -18.87 -12.64 1.50
C ARG A 40 -17.81 -11.88 0.68
N ASN A 41 -16.54 -12.26 0.80
CA ASN A 41 -15.42 -11.67 0.08
C ASN A 41 -14.53 -12.80 -0.45
N PRO A 42 -14.92 -13.45 -1.56
CA PRO A 42 -14.14 -14.53 -2.15
C PRO A 42 -12.75 -14.03 -2.54
N VAL A 43 -11.76 -14.89 -2.34
CA VAL A 43 -10.35 -14.58 -2.62
C VAL A 43 -10.00 -15.24 -3.96
N ALA A 44 -10.27 -14.55 -5.06
CA ALA A 44 -10.15 -15.09 -6.42
C ALA A 44 -8.77 -15.66 -6.75
N VAL A 45 -7.71 -15.15 -6.13
CA VAL A 45 -6.35 -15.69 -6.33
C VAL A 45 -6.22 -17.13 -5.81
N LEU A 46 -7.04 -17.54 -4.83
CA LEU A 46 -6.97 -18.90 -4.24
C LEU A 46 -7.55 -19.96 -5.17
N ASP A 47 -8.45 -19.61 -6.09
CA ASP A 47 -9.05 -20.56 -7.03
C ASP A 47 -7.99 -21.23 -7.93
N LYS A 48 -6.84 -20.58 -8.08
CA LYS A 48 -5.70 -21.05 -8.90
C LYS A 48 -4.57 -21.68 -8.06
N LEU A 49 -4.73 -21.78 -6.75
CA LEU A 49 -3.69 -22.22 -5.83
C LEU A 49 -4.16 -23.46 -5.04
N SER A 50 -3.32 -24.48 -4.98
CA SER A 50 -3.56 -25.68 -4.18
C SER A 50 -3.25 -25.37 -2.70
N VAL A 51 -4.20 -24.79 -1.98
CA VAL A 51 -4.07 -24.44 -0.57
C VAL A 51 -5.36 -24.75 0.18
N GLN A 52 -5.25 -25.22 1.43
CA GLN A 52 -6.40 -25.46 2.28
C GLN A 52 -7.07 -24.13 2.63
N THR A 53 -8.34 -24.00 2.27
CA THR A 53 -9.16 -22.82 2.63
C THR A 53 -10.23 -23.20 3.66
N VAL A 54 -10.48 -22.27 4.58
CA VAL A 54 -11.48 -22.42 5.64
C VAL A 54 -12.35 -21.19 5.69
N THR A 55 -13.64 -21.37 5.60
CA THR A 55 -14.63 -20.29 5.72
C THR A 55 -14.83 -19.92 7.19
N VAL A 56 -14.77 -18.60 7.49
CA VAL A 56 -15.05 -18.04 8.80
C VAL A 56 -16.34 -17.25 8.76
N SER A 57 -17.28 -17.61 9.63
CA SER A 57 -18.62 -17.01 9.65
C SER A 57 -18.70 -15.74 10.51
N SER A 58 -17.85 -15.63 11.54
CA SER A 58 -17.82 -14.49 12.44
C SER A 58 -17.30 -13.21 11.76
N GLY A 59 -17.91 -12.08 12.11
CA GLY A 59 -17.47 -10.77 11.63
C GLY A 59 -16.04 -10.44 12.09
N LYS A 60 -15.33 -9.65 11.28
CA LYS A 60 -13.90 -9.30 11.49
C LYS A 60 -13.61 -8.62 12.83
N TYR A 61 -14.56 -7.87 13.37
CA TYR A 61 -14.47 -7.18 14.67
C TYR A 61 -15.33 -7.83 15.75
N SER A 62 -15.90 -9.01 15.49
CA SER A 62 -16.77 -9.68 16.45
C SER A 62 -15.95 -10.29 17.59
N PRO A 63 -16.34 -10.12 18.87
CA PRO A 63 -15.76 -10.87 19.98
C PRO A 63 -15.88 -12.40 19.80
N LEU A 64 -16.93 -12.85 19.10
CA LEU A 64 -17.16 -14.26 18.79
C LEU A 64 -16.11 -14.83 17.80
N ALA A 65 -15.43 -13.96 17.05
CA ALA A 65 -14.35 -14.39 16.16
C ALA A 65 -13.25 -15.15 16.91
N SER A 66 -12.90 -14.71 18.12
CA SER A 66 -11.89 -15.40 18.93
C SER A 66 -12.33 -16.80 19.36
N LEU A 67 -13.63 -17.03 19.63
CA LEU A 67 -14.15 -18.35 19.97
C LEU A 67 -14.16 -19.28 18.74
N GLU A 68 -14.60 -18.77 17.59
CA GLU A 68 -14.57 -19.53 16.33
C GLU A 68 -13.14 -19.91 15.94
N PHE A 69 -12.21 -18.95 15.98
CA PHE A 69 -10.81 -19.20 15.63
C PHE A 69 -10.10 -20.15 16.61
N ARG A 70 -10.44 -20.16 17.90
CA ARG A 70 -9.90 -21.15 18.85
C ARG A 70 -10.28 -22.60 18.51
N ARG A 71 -11.50 -22.81 18.02
CA ARG A 71 -11.94 -24.14 17.54
C ARG A 71 -11.21 -24.51 16.24
N LEU A 72 -11.01 -23.54 15.36
CA LEU A 72 -10.35 -23.73 14.08
C LEU A 72 -8.84 -24.00 14.27
N GLU A 73 -8.14 -23.29 15.16
CA GLU A 73 -6.72 -23.53 15.43
C GLU A 73 -6.45 -24.94 15.96
N GLU A 74 -7.32 -25.45 16.85
CA GLU A 74 -7.21 -26.80 17.39
C GLU A 74 -7.52 -27.86 16.32
N ARG A 75 -8.60 -27.66 15.54
CA ARG A 75 -8.98 -28.56 14.44
C ARG A 75 -7.88 -28.66 13.38
N ASP A 76 -7.34 -27.50 13.00
CA ASP A 76 -6.38 -27.38 11.89
C ASP A 76 -4.95 -27.58 12.38
N LYS A 77 -4.73 -27.76 13.69
CA LYS A 77 -3.41 -27.99 14.34
C LYS A 77 -2.38 -26.93 13.95
N LEU A 78 -2.73 -25.66 14.18
CA LEU A 78 -1.86 -24.55 13.83
C LEU A 78 -0.70 -24.42 14.82
N ASP A 79 0.50 -24.25 14.29
CA ASP A 79 1.69 -23.87 15.05
C ASP A 79 1.74 -22.36 15.26
N LEU A 80 1.27 -21.59 14.26
CA LEU A 80 1.32 -20.14 14.23
C LEU A 80 0.13 -19.57 13.45
N PHE A 81 -0.29 -18.35 13.78
CA PHE A 81 -1.33 -17.61 13.04
C PHE A 81 -0.82 -16.23 12.61
N HIS A 82 -0.95 -15.92 11.33
CA HIS A 82 -0.63 -14.60 10.79
C HIS A 82 -1.91 -13.81 10.51
N CYS A 83 -2.05 -12.67 11.18
CA CYS A 83 -3.13 -11.71 10.94
C CYS A 83 -2.57 -10.45 10.25
N PRO A 84 -2.97 -10.13 9.02
CA PRO A 84 -2.50 -8.93 8.31
C PRO A 84 -3.25 -7.66 8.75
N PHE A 85 -3.70 -7.60 10.01
CA PHE A 85 -4.44 -6.45 10.52
C PHE A 85 -4.48 -6.41 12.05
N TYR A 86 -4.65 -5.24 12.65
CA TYR A 86 -4.68 -5.06 14.11
C TYR A 86 -5.86 -5.74 14.82
N ALA A 87 -6.86 -6.25 14.10
CA ALA A 87 -7.99 -6.99 14.70
C ALA A 87 -7.73 -8.49 14.75
N ALA A 88 -6.59 -8.91 15.31
CA ALA A 88 -6.22 -10.31 15.45
C ALA A 88 -7.09 -11.03 16.51
N PRO A 89 -7.51 -12.29 16.24
CA PRO A 89 -8.24 -13.09 17.23
C PRO A 89 -7.35 -13.49 18.40
N LEU A 90 -7.98 -13.86 19.53
CA LEU A 90 -7.29 -14.36 20.72
C LEU A 90 -7.10 -15.88 20.59
N LEU A 91 -5.88 -16.32 20.28
CA LEU A 91 -5.52 -17.72 20.05
C LEU A 91 -4.58 -18.25 21.14
N LYS A 92 -4.41 -19.59 21.19
CA LYS A 92 -3.42 -20.28 22.03
C LYS A 92 -2.06 -20.36 21.31
N CYS A 93 -2.09 -20.58 19.99
CA CYS A 93 -0.88 -20.55 19.18
C CYS A 93 -0.29 -19.15 19.08
N SER A 94 0.97 -19.04 18.71
CA SER A 94 1.63 -17.76 18.49
C SER A 94 0.98 -16.97 17.36
N VAL A 95 0.80 -15.67 17.59
CA VAL A 95 0.21 -14.76 16.61
C VAL A 95 1.25 -13.79 16.12
N VAL A 96 1.46 -13.75 14.80
CA VAL A 96 2.22 -12.70 14.09
C VAL A 96 1.20 -11.73 13.51
N VAL A 97 1.46 -10.44 13.63
CA VAL A 97 0.56 -9.42 13.09
C VAL A 97 1.31 -8.42 12.23
N THR A 98 0.79 -8.12 11.04
CA THR A 98 1.31 -7.03 10.21
C THR A 98 0.60 -5.72 10.56
N ILE A 99 1.41 -4.70 10.82
CA ILE A 99 0.99 -3.31 11.06
C ILE A 99 1.37 -2.49 9.83
N HIS A 100 0.36 -2.10 9.05
CA HIS A 100 0.57 -1.35 7.81
C HIS A 100 0.88 0.13 8.06
N ASP A 101 0.24 0.75 9.04
CA ASP A 101 0.43 2.15 9.40
C ASP A 101 -0.05 2.44 10.83
N LEU A 102 0.23 3.63 11.31
CA LEU A 102 -0.28 4.17 12.57
C LEU A 102 -1.07 5.48 12.38
N ILE A 103 -1.72 5.64 11.22
CA ILE A 103 -2.59 6.79 10.92
C ILE A 103 -3.61 7.07 12.04
N PRO A 104 -4.25 6.08 12.70
CA PRO A 104 -5.19 6.34 13.79
C PRO A 104 -4.59 7.07 15.00
N PHE A 105 -3.28 7.04 15.16
CA PHE A 105 -2.57 7.75 16.23
C PHE A 105 -2.05 9.11 15.77
N LEU A 106 -1.52 9.17 14.55
CA LEU A 106 -0.90 10.37 13.97
C LEU A 106 -1.94 11.38 13.48
N PHE A 107 -3.07 10.88 12.97
CA PHE A 107 -4.17 11.68 12.45
C PHE A 107 -5.52 11.25 13.06
N PRO A 108 -5.67 11.37 14.39
CA PRO A 108 -6.79 10.79 15.13
C PRO A 108 -8.16 11.32 14.70
N ILE A 109 -8.24 12.56 14.23
CA ILE A 109 -9.50 13.20 13.81
C ILE A 109 -10.20 12.44 12.68
N TYR A 110 -9.47 11.71 11.84
CA TYR A 110 -10.07 10.94 10.73
C TYR A 110 -10.81 9.68 11.17
N PHE A 111 -10.59 9.28 12.42
CA PHE A 111 -11.22 8.10 13.02
C PHE A 111 -12.33 8.45 14.02
N TRP A 112 -12.65 9.74 14.18
CA TRP A 112 -13.75 10.17 15.05
C TRP A 112 -15.10 9.57 14.58
N PRO A 113 -15.97 9.07 15.49
CA PRO A 113 -15.80 8.94 16.95
C PRO A 113 -15.13 7.62 17.39
N LYS A 114 -14.73 6.72 16.48
CA LYS A 114 -14.22 5.36 16.77
C LYS A 114 -12.71 5.32 17.11
N GLN A 115 -12.05 6.46 17.14
CA GLN A 115 -10.60 6.58 17.33
C GLN A 115 -10.08 5.78 18.54
N LYS A 116 -10.67 5.97 19.72
CA LYS A 116 -10.20 5.30 20.94
C LYS A 116 -10.32 3.77 20.85
N LEU A 117 -11.37 3.27 20.20
CA LEU A 117 -11.58 1.84 19.98
C LEU A 117 -10.52 1.25 19.06
N VAL A 118 -10.25 1.94 17.94
CA VAL A 118 -9.21 1.52 16.98
C VAL A 118 -7.84 1.52 17.65
N GLN A 119 -7.48 2.60 18.35
CA GLN A 119 -6.21 2.69 19.09
C GLN A 119 -6.08 1.60 20.18
N ALA A 120 -7.17 1.27 20.87
CA ALA A 120 -7.18 0.16 21.85
C ALA A 120 -6.90 -1.18 21.17
N GLY A 121 -7.45 -1.41 19.97
CA GLY A 121 -7.15 -2.60 19.16
C GLY A 121 -5.66 -2.73 18.86
N TYR A 122 -5.02 -1.67 18.34
CA TYR A 122 -3.57 -1.66 18.10
C TYR A 122 -2.76 -1.94 19.35
N ARG A 123 -3.07 -1.29 20.48
CA ARG A 123 -2.38 -1.52 21.76
C ARG A 123 -2.55 -2.96 22.26
N THR A 124 -3.73 -3.54 22.07
CA THR A 124 -4.00 -4.93 22.48
C THR A 124 -3.16 -5.90 21.65
N VAL A 125 -3.10 -5.72 20.34
CA VAL A 125 -2.28 -6.53 19.45
C VAL A 125 -0.79 -6.36 19.75
N ALA A 126 -0.31 -5.14 19.93
CA ALA A 126 1.08 -4.85 20.25
C ALA A 126 1.58 -5.57 21.51
N ARG A 127 0.70 -5.72 22.51
CA ARG A 127 1.00 -6.46 23.77
C ARG A 127 1.01 -7.97 23.59
N ARG A 128 0.10 -8.50 22.76
CA ARG A 128 -0.23 -9.94 22.68
C ARG A 128 0.42 -10.70 21.55
N ALA A 129 0.66 -10.03 20.43
CA ALA A 129 1.33 -10.67 19.31
C ALA A 129 2.72 -11.16 19.73
N ALA A 130 3.09 -12.37 19.31
CA ALA A 130 4.43 -12.90 19.54
C ALA A 130 5.46 -12.05 18.78
N HIS A 131 5.11 -11.58 17.57
CA HIS A 131 5.95 -10.73 16.75
C HIS A 131 5.09 -9.82 15.88
N LEU A 132 5.62 -8.64 15.52
CA LEU A 132 5.00 -7.69 14.61
C LEU A 132 5.82 -7.58 13.33
N ILE A 133 5.14 -7.49 12.21
CA ILE A 133 5.73 -7.14 10.93
C ILE A 133 5.30 -5.71 10.60
N ALA A 134 6.22 -4.86 10.18
CA ALA A 134 5.96 -3.52 9.70
C ALA A 134 6.36 -3.40 8.23
N ASP A 135 5.57 -2.69 7.42
CA ASP A 135 5.80 -2.58 5.98
C ASP A 135 7.03 -1.72 5.61
N SER A 136 7.51 -0.91 6.56
CA SER A 136 8.69 -0.06 6.40
C SER A 136 9.43 0.13 7.71
N HIS A 137 10.70 0.55 7.64
CA HIS A 137 11.46 0.95 8.84
C HIS A 137 10.80 2.12 9.56
N ARG A 138 10.19 3.03 8.80
CA ARG A 138 9.42 4.12 9.40
C ARG A 138 8.25 3.61 10.23
N THR A 139 7.45 2.70 9.70
CA THR A 139 6.33 2.08 10.44
C THR A 139 6.85 1.31 11.66
N ALA A 140 7.98 0.59 11.55
CA ALA A 140 8.60 -0.09 12.68
C ALA A 140 8.99 0.90 13.80
N LEU A 141 9.61 2.03 13.48
CA LEU A 141 9.93 3.08 14.43
C LEU A 141 8.69 3.70 15.08
N ASP A 142 7.62 3.90 14.32
CA ASP A 142 6.36 4.43 14.86
C ASP A 142 5.69 3.41 15.80
N VAL A 143 5.76 2.11 15.49
CA VAL A 143 5.31 1.02 16.40
C VAL A 143 6.09 1.04 17.71
N GLN A 144 7.42 1.17 17.65
CA GLN A 144 8.26 1.28 18.87
C GLN A 144 7.87 2.50 19.71
N ARG A 145 7.80 3.68 19.09
CA ARG A 145 7.57 4.95 19.78
C ARG A 145 6.17 5.12 20.32
N ILE A 146 5.15 4.70 19.55
CA ILE A 146 3.74 4.96 19.87
C ILE A 146 3.12 3.82 20.67
N LEU A 147 3.48 2.56 20.37
CA LEU A 147 2.92 1.40 21.01
C LEU A 147 3.83 0.79 22.10
N GLY A 148 5.07 1.26 22.22
CA GLY A 148 6.04 0.80 23.22
C GLY A 148 6.51 -0.64 23.02
N VAL A 149 6.55 -1.11 21.76
CA VAL A 149 7.00 -2.47 21.44
C VAL A 149 8.52 -2.48 21.31
N ALA A 150 9.19 -3.46 21.93
CA ALA A 150 10.61 -3.64 21.84
C ALA A 150 11.04 -4.00 20.38
N SER A 151 12.19 -3.49 19.96
CA SER A 151 12.71 -3.66 18.57
C SER A 151 12.85 -5.12 18.15
N GLU A 152 13.22 -6.00 19.10
CA GLU A 152 13.43 -7.44 18.88
C GLU A 152 12.12 -8.17 18.52
N ARG A 153 10.97 -7.55 18.79
CA ARG A 153 9.64 -8.07 18.46
C ARG A 153 9.08 -7.44 17.18
N ILE A 154 9.87 -6.71 16.42
CA ILE A 154 9.43 -6.05 15.18
C ILE A 154 10.39 -6.40 14.06
N SER A 155 9.86 -6.89 12.95
CA SER A 155 10.61 -7.06 11.70
C SER A 155 10.04 -6.15 10.63
N THR A 156 10.90 -5.54 9.83
CA THR A 156 10.47 -4.80 8.64
C THR A 156 10.45 -5.75 7.46
N VAL A 157 9.32 -5.82 6.75
CA VAL A 157 9.17 -6.58 5.50
C VAL A 157 8.53 -5.65 4.47
N HIS A 158 9.29 -5.26 3.47
CA HIS A 158 8.82 -4.37 2.43
C HIS A 158 7.81 -5.04 1.51
N LEU A 159 6.81 -4.28 1.07
CA LEU A 159 5.83 -4.72 0.09
C LEU A 159 6.39 -4.60 -1.34
N ALA A 160 5.63 -5.05 -2.33
CA ALA A 160 5.96 -4.91 -3.73
C ALA A 160 4.73 -4.61 -4.59
N ALA A 161 4.94 -4.12 -5.80
CA ALA A 161 3.90 -4.09 -6.82
C ALA A 161 3.65 -5.49 -7.40
N ASP A 162 2.46 -5.73 -7.93
CA ASP A 162 2.20 -6.91 -8.75
C ASP A 162 2.87 -6.74 -10.12
N ARG A 163 3.98 -7.42 -10.34
CA ARG A 163 4.78 -7.34 -11.57
C ARG A 163 4.09 -7.92 -12.82
N HIS A 164 3.00 -8.66 -12.67
CA HIS A 164 2.17 -9.09 -13.79
C HIS A 164 1.27 -7.99 -14.33
N ILE A 165 1.04 -6.95 -13.52
CA ILE A 165 0.21 -5.79 -13.86
C ILE A 165 1.08 -4.55 -14.05
N PHE A 166 1.90 -4.23 -13.04
CA PHE A 166 2.75 -3.04 -13.01
C PHE A 166 4.16 -3.38 -13.52
N HIS A 167 4.38 -3.15 -14.80
CA HIS A 167 5.64 -3.37 -15.50
C HIS A 167 5.79 -2.35 -16.64
N PRO A 168 7.01 -2.12 -17.16
CA PRO A 168 7.24 -1.05 -18.14
C PRO A 168 6.73 -1.35 -19.56
N SER A 169 6.47 -2.63 -19.87
CA SER A 169 6.01 -3.02 -21.20
C SER A 169 4.49 -2.87 -21.30
N GLY A 170 4.03 -1.97 -22.18
CA GLY A 170 2.61 -1.76 -22.47
C GLY A 170 2.16 -2.49 -23.72
N GLY A 171 0.84 -2.58 -23.94
CA GLY A 171 0.24 -2.95 -25.22
C GLY A 171 0.26 -1.79 -26.21
N GLU A 172 0.27 -2.10 -27.52
CA GLU A 172 0.26 -1.08 -28.58
C GLU A 172 -0.98 -0.17 -28.53
N ASP A 173 -2.09 -0.68 -28.01
CA ASP A 173 -3.38 0.03 -27.98
C ASP A 173 -3.62 0.86 -26.69
N GLU A 174 -2.64 0.92 -25.75
CA GLU A 174 -2.87 1.60 -24.47
C GLU A 174 -3.13 3.11 -24.61
N GLU A 175 -2.42 3.80 -25.50
CA GLU A 175 -2.67 5.22 -25.71
C GLU A 175 -4.06 5.47 -26.30
N MET A 176 -4.51 4.59 -27.21
CA MET A 176 -5.84 4.64 -27.78
C MET A 176 -6.90 4.35 -26.71
N LEU A 177 -6.68 3.34 -25.86
CA LEU A 177 -7.55 3.05 -24.71
C LEU A 177 -7.68 4.26 -23.78
N LEU A 178 -6.57 4.92 -23.43
CA LEU A 178 -6.58 6.10 -22.55
C LEU A 178 -7.32 7.28 -23.21
N GLN A 179 -7.19 7.44 -24.51
CA GLN A 179 -7.88 8.49 -25.24
C GLN A 179 -9.38 8.22 -25.40
N GLU A 180 -9.77 6.99 -25.78
CA GLU A 180 -11.17 6.66 -26.05
C GLU A 180 -11.98 6.52 -24.77
N ARG A 181 -11.45 5.78 -23.78
CA ARG A 181 -12.19 5.48 -22.54
C ARG A 181 -12.16 6.64 -21.54
N TYR A 182 -10.99 7.31 -21.41
CA TYR A 182 -10.79 8.32 -20.37
C TYR A 182 -10.61 9.74 -20.93
N ARG A 183 -10.54 9.91 -22.26
CA ARG A 183 -10.28 11.18 -22.97
C ARG A 183 -8.97 11.84 -22.54
N ILE A 184 -7.97 11.02 -22.19
CA ILE A 184 -6.64 11.48 -21.78
C ILE A 184 -5.71 11.51 -22.97
N ARG A 185 -4.96 12.62 -23.11
CA ARG A 185 -3.93 12.82 -24.11
C ARG A 185 -2.63 13.28 -23.47
N LYS A 186 -1.51 12.90 -24.04
CA LYS A 186 -0.18 13.37 -23.61
C LYS A 186 0.03 14.86 -23.98
N PRO A 187 0.82 15.58 -23.17
CA PRO A 187 1.36 15.18 -21.89
C PRO A 187 0.32 15.20 -20.77
N PHE A 188 0.44 14.28 -19.81
CA PHE A 188 -0.43 14.27 -18.61
C PHE A 188 0.33 13.86 -17.35
N VAL A 189 -0.20 14.26 -16.20
CA VAL A 189 0.31 14.00 -14.86
C VAL A 189 -0.75 13.27 -14.06
N VAL A 190 -0.36 12.24 -13.33
CA VAL A 190 -1.26 11.45 -12.49
C VAL A 190 -1.14 11.86 -11.04
N VAL A 191 -2.26 11.97 -10.34
CA VAL A 191 -2.34 12.26 -8.90
C VAL A 191 -3.25 11.24 -8.23
N ALA A 192 -2.82 10.68 -7.10
CA ALA A 192 -3.65 9.79 -6.31
C ALA A 192 -4.59 10.58 -5.39
N SER A 193 -5.88 10.25 -5.44
CA SER A 193 -6.86 10.63 -4.43
C SER A 193 -7.29 9.40 -3.65
N ALA A 194 -7.66 9.56 -2.39
CA ALA A 194 -8.18 8.47 -1.59
C ALA A 194 -9.28 8.97 -0.65
N ARG A 195 -10.00 8.03 -0.03
CA ARG A 195 -11.01 8.34 0.98
C ARG A 195 -10.50 9.28 2.09
N ASN A 196 -9.20 9.18 2.41
CA ASN A 196 -8.51 10.08 3.33
C ASN A 196 -7.68 11.10 2.53
N TRP A 197 -8.32 11.84 1.63
CA TRP A 197 -7.69 12.82 0.76
C TRP A 197 -6.77 13.82 1.49
N ARG A 198 -7.04 14.11 2.77
CA ARG A 198 -6.23 15.02 3.58
C ARG A 198 -4.84 14.45 3.89
N THR A 199 -4.70 13.15 4.17
CA THR A 199 -3.37 12.52 4.36
C THR A 199 -2.62 12.41 3.04
N LYS A 200 -3.34 12.34 1.91
CA LYS A 200 -2.76 12.35 0.57
C LYS A 200 -2.36 13.73 0.08
N ASN A 201 -2.81 14.79 0.79
CA ASN A 201 -2.44 16.18 0.54
C ASN A 201 -2.73 16.63 -0.91
N LEU A 202 -3.88 16.23 -1.44
CA LEU A 202 -4.30 16.51 -2.81
C LEU A 202 -4.26 18.00 -3.14
N SER A 203 -4.64 18.86 -2.17
CA SER A 203 -4.65 20.31 -2.38
C SER A 203 -3.26 20.86 -2.74
N SER A 204 -2.19 20.41 -2.04
CA SER A 204 -0.83 20.84 -2.38
C SER A 204 -0.39 20.31 -3.75
N ALA A 205 -0.80 19.07 -4.12
CA ALA A 205 -0.55 18.56 -5.47
C ALA A 205 -1.19 19.48 -6.52
N LEU A 206 -2.49 19.78 -6.39
CA LEU A 206 -3.21 20.60 -7.36
C LEU A 206 -2.63 22.02 -7.46
N LEU A 207 -2.24 22.62 -6.32
CA LEU A 207 -1.56 23.93 -6.31
C LEU A 207 -0.20 23.88 -7.02
N ALA A 208 0.61 22.85 -6.80
CA ALA A 208 1.88 22.67 -7.50
C ALA A 208 1.68 22.55 -9.01
N LEU A 209 0.66 21.79 -9.44
CA LEU A 209 0.31 21.62 -10.85
C LEU A 209 -0.19 22.96 -11.46
N GLU A 210 -0.93 23.75 -10.72
CA GLU A 210 -1.33 25.08 -11.16
C GLU A 210 -0.15 26.03 -11.33
N ILE A 211 0.80 26.02 -10.38
CA ILE A 211 2.05 26.79 -10.49
C ILE A 211 2.83 26.35 -11.73
N ALA A 212 2.99 25.05 -11.96
CA ALA A 212 3.69 24.54 -13.13
C ALA A 212 3.08 25.01 -14.47
N ARG A 213 1.75 25.09 -14.55
CA ARG A 213 1.03 25.56 -15.77
C ARG A 213 1.20 27.02 -16.08
N ARG A 214 1.55 27.85 -15.10
CA ARG A 214 1.84 29.29 -15.33
C ARG A 214 3.17 29.49 -16.03
N GLU A 215 4.01 28.47 -16.11
CA GLU A 215 5.26 28.52 -16.83
C GLU A 215 5.02 28.54 -18.35
N PRO A 216 5.67 29.46 -19.09
CA PRO A 216 5.47 29.59 -20.54
C PRO A 216 5.79 28.29 -21.29
N GLY A 217 4.88 27.86 -22.17
CA GLY A 217 5.03 26.68 -23.01
C GLY A 217 4.83 25.35 -22.26
N VAL A 218 4.31 25.37 -21.03
CA VAL A 218 4.00 24.17 -20.25
C VAL A 218 2.50 23.87 -20.31
N GLU A 219 2.16 22.81 -21.04
CA GLU A 219 0.77 22.32 -21.16
C GLU A 219 0.73 20.83 -20.81
N PHE A 220 -0.26 20.43 -20.01
CA PHE A 220 -0.51 19.02 -19.67
C PHE A 220 -1.93 18.84 -19.11
N GLN A 221 -2.43 17.62 -19.16
CA GLN A 221 -3.67 17.23 -18.49
C GLN A 221 -3.36 16.74 -17.07
N THR A 222 -4.25 17.01 -16.12
CA THR A 222 -4.19 16.45 -14.77
C THR A 222 -5.18 15.32 -14.63
N VAL A 223 -4.69 14.15 -14.28
CA VAL A 223 -5.50 12.93 -14.10
C VAL A 223 -5.52 12.57 -12.61
N VAL A 224 -6.68 12.66 -11.98
CA VAL A 224 -6.88 12.27 -10.58
C VAL A 224 -7.63 10.95 -10.53
N TYR A 225 -7.04 9.93 -9.90
CA TYR A 225 -7.69 8.64 -9.68
C TYR A 225 -7.91 8.36 -8.20
N GLY A 226 -8.85 7.46 -7.90
CA GLY A 226 -9.18 7.02 -6.55
C GLY A 226 -10.56 7.50 -6.09
N HIS A 227 -11.01 7.00 -4.94
CA HIS A 227 -12.34 7.30 -4.44
C HIS A 227 -12.39 8.63 -3.69
N SER A 228 -13.24 9.56 -4.18
CA SER A 228 -13.76 10.67 -3.38
C SER A 228 -15.16 10.29 -2.84
N LYS A 229 -15.40 10.51 -1.54
CA LYS A 229 -16.72 10.28 -0.94
C LYS A 229 -17.78 11.28 -1.36
N SER A 230 -17.37 12.47 -1.80
CA SER A 230 -18.26 13.61 -2.04
C SER A 230 -18.59 13.87 -3.51
N GLY A 231 -17.98 13.13 -4.45
CA GLY A 231 -18.09 13.46 -5.88
C GLY A 231 -17.46 14.79 -6.27
N THR A 232 -17.22 15.69 -5.31
CA THR A 232 -16.54 16.98 -5.47
C THR A 232 -15.19 16.92 -4.79
N LEU A 233 -14.13 17.29 -5.50
CA LEU A 233 -12.79 17.47 -4.94
C LEU A 233 -12.63 18.92 -4.46
N PRO A 234 -11.74 19.16 -3.45
CA PRO A 234 -11.28 20.51 -3.19
C PRO A 234 -10.64 21.07 -4.45
N GLY A 235 -11.22 22.16 -4.99
CA GLY A 235 -10.76 22.76 -6.24
C GLY A 235 -11.68 22.54 -7.44
N ASP A 236 -12.78 21.78 -7.32
CA ASP A 236 -13.80 21.68 -8.37
C ASP A 236 -14.43 23.04 -8.73
N GLU A 237 -14.41 23.98 -7.78
CA GLU A 237 -14.86 25.37 -8.02
C GLU A 237 -13.94 26.15 -8.95
N GLY A 238 -12.72 25.68 -9.21
CA GLY A 238 -11.72 26.19 -10.16
C GLY A 238 -11.30 25.21 -11.26
N ALA A 239 -11.96 24.07 -11.37
CA ALA A 239 -11.55 22.94 -12.21
C ALA A 239 -11.43 23.26 -13.72
N GLY A 240 -12.07 24.33 -14.19
CA GLY A 240 -11.97 24.76 -15.59
C GLY A 240 -10.56 25.15 -16.04
N SER A 241 -9.70 25.60 -15.09
CA SER A 241 -8.32 26.02 -15.40
C SER A 241 -7.31 24.88 -15.42
N LEU A 242 -7.60 23.75 -14.74
CA LEU A 242 -6.65 22.67 -14.53
C LEU A 242 -6.67 21.57 -15.60
N ASN A 243 -7.55 21.65 -16.60
CA ASN A 243 -7.77 20.53 -17.54
C ASN A 243 -7.80 19.17 -16.77
N LEU A 244 -8.68 19.12 -15.74
CA LEU A 244 -8.74 18.09 -14.72
C LEU A 244 -9.65 16.94 -15.15
N HIS A 245 -9.09 15.74 -15.19
CA HIS A 245 -9.83 14.49 -15.44
C HIS A 245 -9.93 13.69 -14.14
N HIS A 246 -11.12 13.65 -13.55
CA HIS A 246 -11.39 12.86 -12.36
C HIS A 246 -11.95 11.49 -12.73
N LEU A 247 -11.18 10.43 -12.54
CA LEU A 247 -11.53 9.08 -13.01
C LEU A 247 -12.27 8.24 -11.97
N GLY A 248 -12.27 8.65 -10.69
CA GLY A 248 -12.78 7.79 -9.63
C GLY A 248 -11.92 6.52 -9.47
N TYR A 249 -12.60 5.39 -9.25
CA TYR A 249 -11.92 4.10 -9.20
C TYR A 249 -11.43 3.69 -10.60
N VAL A 250 -10.18 3.34 -10.68
CA VAL A 250 -9.53 2.79 -11.89
C VAL A 250 -9.06 1.38 -11.57
N ASP A 251 -9.30 0.44 -12.45
CA ASP A 251 -8.78 -0.92 -12.25
C ASP A 251 -7.25 -0.96 -12.42
N ALA A 252 -6.61 -2.02 -11.90
CA ALA A 252 -5.16 -2.07 -11.81
C ALA A 252 -4.47 -2.09 -13.18
N LYS A 253 -5.09 -2.65 -14.22
CA LYS A 253 -4.52 -2.70 -15.58
C LYS A 253 -4.53 -1.32 -16.22
N ASP A 254 -5.65 -0.62 -16.13
CA ASP A 254 -5.78 0.74 -16.65
C ASP A 254 -4.91 1.71 -15.86
N LEU A 255 -4.76 1.51 -14.54
CA LEU A 255 -3.84 2.29 -13.71
C LEU A 255 -2.37 2.08 -14.13
N ALA A 256 -1.99 0.85 -14.46
CA ALA A 256 -0.67 0.56 -14.98
C ALA A 256 -0.43 1.25 -16.34
N ALA A 257 -1.43 1.26 -17.24
CA ALA A 257 -1.37 2.01 -18.49
C ALA A 257 -1.22 3.53 -18.23
N LEU A 258 -1.99 4.09 -17.29
CA LEU A 258 -1.81 5.49 -16.87
C LEU A 258 -0.38 5.78 -16.42
N PHE A 259 0.20 4.94 -15.55
CA PHE A 259 1.57 5.14 -15.08
C PHE A 259 2.61 5.01 -16.20
N ARG A 260 2.49 4.05 -17.12
CA ARG A 260 3.42 3.90 -18.25
C ARG A 260 3.48 5.13 -19.15
N HIS A 261 2.35 5.77 -19.37
CA HIS A 261 2.20 6.88 -20.29
C HIS A 261 2.28 8.26 -19.64
N ALA A 262 2.20 8.35 -18.29
CA ALA A 262 2.30 9.61 -17.57
C ALA A 262 3.71 10.25 -17.68
N HIS A 263 3.75 11.58 -17.65
CA HIS A 263 5.00 12.34 -17.50
C HIS A 263 5.50 12.36 -16.07
N ALA A 264 4.57 12.33 -15.11
CA ALA A 264 4.89 12.17 -13.70
C ALA A 264 3.70 11.61 -12.92
N PHE A 265 4.00 10.93 -11.81
CA PHE A 265 3.06 10.65 -10.73
C PHE A 265 3.39 11.55 -9.55
N VAL A 266 2.42 12.37 -9.10
CA VAL A 266 2.60 13.31 -7.97
C VAL A 266 1.87 12.77 -6.75
N MET A 267 2.60 12.52 -5.67
CA MET A 267 2.07 11.94 -4.44
C MET A 267 2.65 12.63 -3.19
N PRO A 268 2.22 13.87 -2.85
CA PRO A 268 2.74 14.64 -1.73
C PRO A 268 2.08 14.25 -0.40
N SER A 269 1.93 12.96 -0.12
CA SER A 269 1.28 12.45 1.07
C SER A 269 1.98 12.92 2.35
N LEU A 270 1.19 13.32 3.36
CA LEU A 270 1.70 13.72 4.67
C LEU A 270 2.21 12.53 5.49
N TYR A 271 1.68 11.35 5.22
CA TYR A 271 2.10 10.11 5.84
C TYR A 271 1.62 8.89 5.04
N GLU A 272 2.50 7.91 4.89
CA GLU A 272 2.23 6.57 4.40
C GLU A 272 2.96 5.56 5.28
N GLY A 273 2.36 4.37 5.43
CA GLY A 273 3.06 3.27 6.09
C GLY A 273 4.07 2.57 5.18
N PHE A 274 3.77 2.53 3.86
CA PHE A 274 4.69 2.05 2.83
C PHE A 274 4.67 2.96 1.59
N GLY A 275 3.51 3.17 0.98
CA GLY A 275 3.39 3.91 -0.27
C GLY A 275 3.32 2.98 -1.48
N LEU A 276 2.46 1.97 -1.44
CA LEU A 276 2.31 1.01 -2.54
C LEU A 276 2.13 1.66 -3.92
N PRO A 277 1.32 2.74 -4.09
CA PRO A 277 1.22 3.43 -5.38
C PRO A 277 2.53 4.00 -5.91
N LEU A 278 3.48 4.36 -5.02
CA LEU A 278 4.81 4.81 -5.41
C LEU A 278 5.58 3.68 -6.11
N VAL A 279 5.56 2.46 -5.52
CA VAL A 279 6.23 1.30 -6.11
C VAL A 279 5.53 0.84 -7.39
N GLU A 280 4.20 0.91 -7.44
CA GLU A 280 3.41 0.60 -8.65
C GLU A 280 3.78 1.53 -9.81
N ALA A 281 3.85 2.84 -9.57
CA ALA A 281 4.25 3.83 -10.56
C ALA A 281 5.71 3.61 -11.01
N MET A 282 6.64 3.43 -10.07
CA MET A 282 8.05 3.16 -10.39
C MET A 282 8.21 1.85 -11.19
N SER A 283 7.42 0.82 -10.90
CA SER A 283 7.45 -0.45 -11.64
C SER A 283 7.00 -0.31 -13.11
N CYS A 284 6.18 0.70 -13.39
CA CYS A 284 5.78 1.08 -14.75
C CYS A 284 6.78 2.02 -15.44
N GLY A 285 7.85 2.41 -14.75
CA GLY A 285 8.80 3.42 -15.25
C GLY A 285 8.22 4.84 -15.24
N CYS A 286 7.21 5.12 -14.43
CA CYS A 286 6.69 6.47 -14.25
C CYS A 286 7.64 7.29 -13.37
N PRO A 287 8.09 8.48 -13.78
CA PRO A 287 8.78 9.41 -12.88
C PRO A 287 7.88 9.81 -11.73
N VAL A 288 8.42 9.85 -10.52
CA VAL A 288 7.62 10.15 -9.32
C VAL A 288 8.15 11.38 -8.59
N ILE A 289 7.22 12.28 -8.26
CA ILE A 289 7.41 13.44 -7.38
C ILE A 289 6.61 13.14 -6.11
N THR A 290 7.30 13.01 -4.98
CA THR A 290 6.65 12.59 -3.73
C THR A 290 7.12 13.42 -2.54
N SER A 291 6.57 13.16 -1.35
CA SER A 291 6.95 13.89 -0.15
C SER A 291 8.15 13.25 0.57
N ASP A 292 8.82 14.04 1.38
CA ASP A 292 9.89 13.62 2.30
C ASP A 292 9.34 13.10 3.65
N ARG A 293 8.05 12.72 3.73
CA ARG A 293 7.36 12.31 4.96
C ARG A 293 7.08 10.81 5.01
N GLY A 294 6.89 10.31 6.24
CA GLY A 294 6.54 8.91 6.47
C GLY A 294 7.58 7.94 5.95
N SER A 295 7.13 6.88 5.28
CA SER A 295 7.96 5.88 4.63
C SER A 295 8.44 6.30 3.23
N LEU A 296 7.89 7.37 2.64
CA LEU A 296 8.11 7.70 1.25
C LEU A 296 9.58 7.90 0.87
N PRO A 297 10.43 8.61 1.66
CA PRO A 297 11.85 8.73 1.34
C PRO A 297 12.58 7.38 1.34
N GLU A 298 12.23 6.49 2.28
CA GLU A 298 12.79 5.14 2.39
C GLU A 298 12.46 4.32 1.13
N ILE A 299 11.20 4.38 0.69
CA ILE A 299 10.71 3.59 -0.46
C ILE A 299 11.17 4.22 -1.78
N ALA A 300 11.15 5.52 -1.87
CA ALA A 300 11.60 6.26 -3.05
C ALA A 300 13.08 6.02 -3.38
N GLY A 301 13.96 6.09 -2.38
CA GLY A 301 15.41 6.03 -2.61
C GLY A 301 15.83 7.00 -3.71
N ALA A 302 16.61 6.55 -4.66
CA ALA A 302 17.00 7.32 -5.85
C ALA A 302 15.96 7.24 -7.00
N GLY A 303 14.89 6.45 -6.85
CA GLY A 303 13.88 6.21 -7.89
C GLY A 303 12.79 7.27 -7.99
N ALA A 304 12.73 8.21 -7.03
CA ALA A 304 11.77 9.31 -7.03
C ALA A 304 12.38 10.59 -6.45
N GLN A 305 11.76 11.72 -6.76
CA GLN A 305 12.15 13.02 -6.20
C GLN A 305 11.29 13.33 -4.98
N CYS A 306 11.93 13.54 -3.83
CA CYS A 306 11.28 13.82 -2.56
C CYS A 306 11.38 15.30 -2.19
N PHE A 307 10.25 15.90 -1.79
CA PHE A 307 10.13 17.31 -1.41
C PHE A 307 9.33 17.46 -0.12
N ASP A 308 9.47 18.59 0.55
CA ASP A 308 8.52 18.99 1.58
C ASP A 308 7.11 19.06 0.94
N PRO A 309 6.11 18.33 1.48
CA PRO A 309 4.77 18.28 0.90
C PRO A 309 4.03 19.63 0.87
N PHE A 310 4.58 20.66 1.51
CA PHE A 310 4.09 22.03 1.48
C PHE A 310 4.94 22.97 0.63
N ASP A 311 6.02 22.49 0.01
CA ASP A 311 6.79 23.25 -0.98
C ASP A 311 6.26 22.99 -2.40
N MET A 312 5.13 23.65 -2.71
CA MET A 312 4.48 23.53 -4.02
C MET A 312 5.34 24.05 -5.16
N HIS A 313 6.23 25.02 -4.89
CA HIS A 313 7.14 25.54 -5.92
C HIS A 313 8.24 24.54 -6.29
N ALA A 314 8.84 23.87 -5.31
CA ALA A 314 9.83 22.83 -5.60
C ALA A 314 9.21 21.67 -6.40
N MET A 315 8.00 21.22 -6.04
CA MET A 315 7.27 20.20 -6.79
C MET A 315 6.92 20.66 -8.21
N ALA A 316 6.48 21.91 -8.38
CA ALA A 316 6.18 22.49 -9.69
C ALA A 316 7.43 22.56 -10.58
N ASN A 317 8.54 23.03 -10.04
CA ASN A 317 9.81 23.13 -10.76
C ASN A 317 10.31 21.76 -11.23
N ALA A 318 10.23 20.73 -10.38
CA ALA A 318 10.56 19.36 -10.75
C ALA A 318 9.67 18.84 -11.89
N LEU A 319 8.37 19.12 -11.86
CA LEU A 319 7.47 18.73 -12.93
C LEU A 319 7.78 19.48 -14.25
N VAL A 320 8.04 20.78 -14.18
CA VAL A 320 8.41 21.60 -15.34
C VAL A 320 9.69 21.08 -16.00
N ALA A 321 10.68 20.69 -15.21
CA ALA A 321 11.91 20.07 -15.70
C ALA A 321 11.62 18.78 -16.51
N LEU A 322 10.79 17.88 -15.97
CA LEU A 322 10.38 16.65 -16.63
C LEU A 322 9.61 16.92 -17.96
N LEU A 323 8.77 17.97 -17.99
CA LEU A 323 7.99 18.31 -19.16
C LEU A 323 8.84 18.98 -20.27
N ARG A 324 9.91 19.68 -19.89
CA ARG A 324 10.79 20.40 -20.85
C ARG A 324 11.98 19.58 -21.32
N SER A 325 12.40 18.56 -20.57
CA SER A 325 13.61 17.77 -20.86
C SER A 325 13.31 16.29 -21.10
N PRO A 326 13.27 15.83 -22.36
CA PRO A 326 13.14 14.40 -22.67
C PRO A 326 14.25 13.53 -22.04
N ASP A 327 15.47 14.08 -21.96
CA ASP A 327 16.61 13.36 -21.35
C ASP A 327 16.41 13.16 -19.85
N GLU A 328 15.98 14.20 -19.13
CA GLU A 328 15.66 14.10 -17.70
C GLU A 328 14.49 13.14 -17.45
N LEU A 329 13.44 13.22 -18.27
CA LEU A 329 12.31 12.30 -18.24
C LEU A 329 12.79 10.85 -18.37
N GLN A 330 13.63 10.56 -19.36
CA GLN A 330 14.15 9.21 -19.61
C GLN A 330 15.09 8.73 -18.49
N GLN A 331 15.91 9.62 -17.95
CA GLN A 331 16.75 9.33 -16.79
C GLN A 331 15.89 8.95 -15.58
N LYS A 332 14.87 9.74 -15.24
CA LYS A 332 13.97 9.47 -14.10
C LYS A 332 13.15 8.20 -14.28
N ARG A 333 12.74 7.88 -15.51
CA ARG A 333 12.12 6.57 -15.83
C ARG A 333 13.07 5.41 -15.50
N SER A 334 14.32 5.52 -15.88
CA SER A 334 15.33 4.48 -15.64
C SER A 334 15.67 4.34 -14.14
N GLU A 335 15.74 5.45 -13.41
CA GLU A 335 15.96 5.47 -11.95
C GLU A 335 14.78 4.81 -11.22
N ALA A 336 13.54 5.13 -11.60
CA ALA A 336 12.32 4.54 -11.05
C ALA A 336 12.30 3.02 -11.22
N LEU A 337 12.57 2.51 -12.43
CA LEU A 337 12.63 1.07 -12.72
C LEU A 337 13.70 0.34 -11.90
N ARG A 338 14.89 0.94 -11.78
CA ARG A 338 15.98 0.36 -10.97
C ARG A 338 15.56 0.25 -9.52
N ARG A 339 14.95 1.29 -8.95
CA ARG A 339 14.48 1.26 -7.57
C ARG A 339 13.35 0.26 -7.35
N ALA A 340 12.37 0.20 -8.23
CA ALA A 340 11.26 -0.75 -8.16
C ALA A 340 11.73 -2.22 -8.13
N ALA A 341 12.88 -2.52 -8.75
CA ALA A 341 13.46 -3.86 -8.76
C ALA A 341 13.90 -4.37 -7.39
N ASP A 342 14.16 -3.49 -6.41
CA ASP A 342 14.51 -3.85 -5.03
C ASP A 342 13.35 -4.49 -4.26
N PHE A 343 12.11 -4.31 -4.73
CA PHE A 343 10.89 -4.78 -4.08
C PHE A 343 10.34 -6.01 -4.80
N SER A 344 10.05 -7.08 -4.05
CA SER A 344 9.53 -8.32 -4.61
C SER A 344 8.68 -9.05 -3.57
N TRP A 345 7.52 -9.58 -3.98
CA TRP A 345 6.69 -10.40 -3.11
C TRP A 345 7.37 -11.70 -2.72
N ASP A 346 8.23 -12.25 -3.58
CA ASP A 346 8.99 -13.46 -3.23
C ASP A 346 10.01 -13.17 -2.11
N LYS A 347 10.69 -12.01 -2.15
CA LYS A 347 11.55 -11.54 -1.06
C LYS A 347 10.72 -11.33 0.23
N ALA A 348 9.59 -10.64 0.13
CA ALA A 348 8.69 -10.41 1.26
C ALA A 348 8.20 -11.72 1.88
N ALA A 349 7.91 -12.74 1.06
CA ALA A 349 7.51 -14.06 1.54
C ALA A 349 8.65 -14.77 2.30
N LEU A 350 9.88 -14.75 1.78
CA LEU A 350 11.04 -15.36 2.45
C LEU A 350 11.34 -14.66 3.79
N GLU A 351 11.29 -13.33 3.84
CA GLU A 351 11.46 -12.55 5.07
C GLU A 351 10.34 -12.87 6.08
N THR A 352 9.08 -12.97 5.61
CA THR A 352 7.94 -13.36 6.44
C THR A 352 8.09 -14.77 7.01
N ILE A 353 8.52 -15.73 6.19
CA ILE A 353 8.80 -17.11 6.64
C ILE A 353 9.92 -17.13 7.67
N SER A 354 10.95 -16.29 7.51
CA SER A 354 12.02 -16.14 8.51
C SER A 354 11.46 -15.68 9.87
N VAL A 355 10.51 -14.73 9.86
CA VAL A 355 9.80 -14.30 11.08
C VAL A 355 9.02 -15.47 11.70
N TYR A 356 8.32 -16.27 10.90
CA TYR A 356 7.59 -17.43 11.42
C TYR A 356 8.52 -18.42 12.10
N HIS A 357 9.66 -18.73 11.48
CA HIS A 357 10.67 -19.62 12.07
C HIS A 357 11.29 -19.04 13.35
N HIS A 358 11.54 -17.74 13.40
CA HIS A 358 12.04 -17.06 14.58
C HIS A 358 11.06 -17.23 15.77
N VAL A 359 9.79 -16.95 15.54
CA VAL A 359 8.74 -17.09 16.55
C VAL A 359 8.59 -18.54 17.04
N ASN A 360 8.60 -19.50 16.10
CA ASN A 360 8.44 -20.93 16.45
C ASN A 360 9.61 -21.46 17.29
N ARG A 361 10.85 -21.06 16.99
CA ARG A 361 12.05 -21.42 17.78
C ARG A 361 12.03 -20.85 19.18
N SER A 362 11.55 -19.61 19.35
CA SER A 362 11.45 -18.96 20.67
C SER A 362 10.48 -19.66 21.62
N ILE A 363 9.50 -20.43 21.09
CA ILE A 363 8.59 -21.25 21.89
C ILE A 363 9.24 -22.57 22.31
N SER A 364 10.07 -23.16 21.42
CA SER A 364 10.70 -24.46 21.64
C SER A 364 11.89 -24.40 22.61
N GLN A 365 12.39 -23.20 22.91
CA GLN A 365 13.45 -22.93 23.89
C GLN A 365 12.94 -21.89 24.90
N PRO A 366 12.20 -22.29 25.97
CA PRO A 366 11.88 -21.36 27.04
C PRO A 366 13.20 -20.84 27.62
N ALA A 367 13.27 -19.52 27.82
CA ALA A 367 14.43 -18.87 28.43
C ALA A 367 14.77 -19.59 29.75
N ASN A 368 16.03 -20.08 29.85
CA ASN A 368 16.61 -20.63 31.09
C ASN A 368 16.62 -19.56 32.17
#